data_8fd051e6ab25c372b3cfeeade9ee5d05
#
_entry.id   8fd051e6ab25c372b3cfeeade9ee5d05
#
_cell.length_a   1.000
_cell.length_b   1.000
_cell.length_c   1.000
_cell.angle_alpha   90.00
_cell.angle_beta   90.00
_cell.angle_gamma   90.00
#
_symmetry.space_group_name_H-M   'P 1'
#
loop_
_entity.id
_entity.type
_entity.pdbx_description
1 polymer ?
#
loop_
_entity_poly.entity_id
_entity_poly.type
_entity_poly.pdbx_seq_one_letter_code
_entity_poly.pdbx_strand_id
1 'polypeptide(L)'
;GCVEAYAGRGALEAHARSLHAKGEKTKLFELAAEHGRDRLTSSIWARALEHGDKLATKLIDRAVLALGAGIGSAVNLLDVEAVIIGGGLGVRFGEPYRERIAEATAPHLFNDANPPAIALAGLGDVGGALGATLLVER
;
A
#
# COMPACT_ATOMS: atom_id res chain seq x y z
N GLY A 1 -1.74 12.69 11.45
CA GLY A 1 -2.53 11.81 10.60
C GLY A 1 -2.26 10.36 10.91
N CYS A 2 -3.24 9.49 10.61
CA CYS A 2 -3.05 8.04 10.72
C CYS A 2 -2.34 7.49 9.46
N VAL A 3 -1.87 6.24 9.50
CA VAL A 3 -1.22 5.58 8.35
C VAL A 3 -2.14 5.57 7.11
N GLU A 4 -3.44 5.41 7.28
CA GLU A 4 -4.43 5.44 6.19
C GLU A 4 -4.41 6.76 5.40
N ALA A 5 -4.15 7.90 6.06
CA ALA A 5 -4.05 9.21 5.39
C ALA A 5 -2.84 9.31 4.44
N TYR A 6 -1.90 8.39 4.54
CA TYR A 6 -0.71 8.31 3.67
C TYR A 6 -0.78 7.14 2.69
N ALA A 7 -1.24 5.98 3.15
CA ALA A 7 -1.17 4.71 2.42
C ALA A 7 -2.54 4.19 1.94
N GLY A 8 -3.64 4.75 2.43
CA GLY A 8 -4.97 4.41 1.94
C GLY A 8 -5.17 4.85 0.50
N ARG A 9 -5.76 3.96 -0.35
CA ARG A 9 -5.98 4.25 -1.78
C ARG A 9 -6.77 5.55 -2.01
N GLY A 10 -7.80 5.81 -1.18
CA GLY A 10 -8.57 7.06 -1.25
C GLY A 10 -7.74 8.30 -0.92
N ALA A 11 -6.84 8.20 0.06
CA ALA A 11 -5.95 9.29 0.43
C ALA A 11 -4.89 9.55 -0.66
N LEU A 12 -4.31 8.50 -1.23
CA LEU A 12 -3.38 8.60 -2.37
C LEU A 12 -4.05 9.29 -3.56
N GLU A 13 -5.28 8.89 -3.91
CA GLU A 13 -6.05 9.54 -4.98
C GLU A 13 -6.31 11.02 -4.69
N ALA A 14 -6.75 11.36 -3.48
CA ALA A 14 -7.00 12.75 -3.07
C ALA A 14 -5.72 13.60 -3.15
N HIS A 15 -4.58 13.07 -2.72
CA HIS A 15 -3.30 13.73 -2.86
C HIS A 15 -2.88 13.91 -4.32
N ALA A 16 -3.04 12.87 -5.16
CA ALA A 16 -2.73 12.96 -6.59
C ALA A 16 -3.58 14.05 -7.27
N ARG A 17 -4.88 14.08 -7.01
CA ARG A 17 -5.79 15.13 -7.54
C ARG A 17 -5.38 16.52 -7.09
N SER A 18 -5.06 16.70 -5.80
CA SER A 18 -4.61 17.98 -5.25
C SER A 18 -3.32 18.48 -5.89
N LEU A 19 -2.34 17.60 -6.07
CA LEU A 19 -1.05 17.96 -6.68
C LEU A 19 -1.18 18.21 -8.18
N HIS A 20 -1.99 17.43 -8.89
CA HIS A 20 -2.31 17.65 -10.30
C HIS A 20 -3.01 19.00 -10.52
N ALA A 21 -3.97 19.36 -9.67
CA ALA A 21 -4.64 20.67 -9.74
C ALA A 21 -3.68 21.86 -9.49
N LYS A 22 -2.54 21.61 -8.83
CA LYS A 22 -1.45 22.60 -8.64
C LYS A 22 -0.42 22.60 -9.78
N GLY A 23 -0.66 21.83 -10.85
CA GLY A 23 0.19 21.79 -12.03
C GLY A 23 1.21 20.65 -12.08
N GLU A 24 1.22 19.74 -11.11
CA GLU A 24 2.09 18.55 -11.17
C GLU A 24 1.63 17.62 -12.30
N LYS A 25 2.58 17.22 -13.16
CA LYS A 25 2.31 16.34 -14.30
C LYS A 25 2.21 14.89 -13.86
N THR A 26 1.19 14.18 -14.35
CA THR A 26 0.99 12.76 -14.08
C THR A 26 0.16 12.11 -15.19
N LYS A 27 0.41 10.84 -15.47
CA LYS A 27 -0.39 10.00 -16.39
C LYS A 27 -1.57 9.32 -15.68
N LEU A 28 -1.68 9.41 -14.35
CA LEU A 28 -2.71 8.70 -13.58
C LEU A 28 -4.11 8.97 -14.09
N PHE A 29 -4.44 10.23 -14.42
CA PHE A 29 -5.78 10.62 -14.85
C PHE A 29 -6.04 10.31 -16.32
N GLU A 30 -5.01 10.38 -17.18
CA GLU A 30 -5.08 9.94 -18.58
C GLU A 30 -5.37 8.43 -18.63
N LEU A 31 -4.59 7.64 -17.88
CA LEU A 31 -4.79 6.19 -17.76
C LEU A 31 -6.17 5.82 -17.19
N ALA A 32 -6.67 6.60 -16.23
CA ALA A 32 -8.02 6.39 -15.69
C ALA A 32 -9.09 6.62 -16.76
N ALA A 33 -8.98 7.72 -17.50
CA ALA A 33 -9.93 8.06 -18.57
C ALA A 33 -9.91 7.04 -19.71
N GLU A 34 -8.74 6.58 -20.16
CA GLU A 34 -8.57 5.54 -21.18
C GLU A 34 -9.28 4.23 -20.82
N HIS A 35 -9.39 3.93 -19.51
CA HIS A 35 -10.04 2.72 -18.99
C HIS A 35 -11.48 2.96 -18.51
N GLY A 36 -12.06 4.16 -18.80
CA GLY A 36 -13.42 4.52 -18.37
C GLY A 36 -13.59 4.48 -16.83
N ARG A 37 -12.57 4.90 -16.08
CA ARG A 37 -12.58 4.88 -14.62
C ARG A 37 -12.56 6.29 -14.04
N ASP A 38 -13.51 6.57 -13.14
CA ASP A 38 -13.53 7.82 -12.37
C ASP A 38 -12.58 7.80 -11.18
N ARG A 39 -12.21 6.59 -10.72
CA ARG A 39 -11.36 6.35 -9.56
C ARG A 39 -10.02 5.75 -9.95
N LEU A 40 -8.97 6.13 -9.23
CA LEU A 40 -7.64 5.55 -9.39
C LEU A 40 -7.58 4.16 -8.74
N THR A 41 -7.78 3.12 -9.54
CA THR A 41 -7.68 1.72 -9.11
C THR A 41 -6.23 1.30 -8.90
N SER A 42 -6.00 0.18 -8.20
CA SER A 42 -4.64 -0.37 -8.03
C SER A 42 -3.95 -0.68 -9.36
N SER A 43 -4.71 -1.06 -10.40
CA SER A 43 -4.16 -1.30 -11.73
C SER A 43 -3.69 0.00 -12.43
N ILE A 44 -4.39 1.11 -12.23
CA ILE A 44 -3.98 2.42 -12.77
C ILE A 44 -2.68 2.88 -12.08
N TRP A 45 -2.58 2.73 -10.77
CA TRP A 45 -1.36 3.02 -10.03
C TRP A 45 -0.17 2.17 -10.53
N ALA A 46 -0.37 0.85 -10.70
CA ALA A 46 0.68 -0.04 -11.19
C ALA A 46 1.17 0.40 -12.59
N ARG A 47 0.24 0.67 -13.52
CA ARG A 47 0.60 1.14 -14.87
C ARG A 47 1.33 2.48 -14.86
N ALA A 48 0.90 3.43 -14.00
CA ALA A 48 1.60 4.70 -13.88
C ALA A 48 3.06 4.51 -13.42
N LEU A 49 3.30 3.61 -12.45
CA LEU A 49 4.65 3.26 -12.00
C LEU A 49 5.46 2.60 -13.12
N GLU A 50 4.89 1.66 -13.88
CA GLU A 50 5.53 1.02 -15.05
C GLU A 50 5.94 2.04 -16.10
N HIS A 51 5.16 3.12 -16.28
CA HIS A 51 5.49 4.23 -17.18
C HIS A 51 6.45 5.27 -16.56
N GLY A 52 6.97 5.02 -15.39
CA GLY A 52 7.90 5.93 -14.70
C GLY A 52 7.25 7.26 -14.28
N ASP A 53 5.96 7.26 -13.94
CA ASP A 53 5.26 8.46 -13.49
C ASP A 53 5.84 8.96 -12.17
N LYS A 54 6.40 10.16 -12.18
CA LYS A 54 7.12 10.73 -11.03
C LYS A 54 6.19 11.05 -9.87
N LEU A 55 4.95 11.48 -10.15
CA LEU A 55 3.99 11.78 -9.09
C LEU A 55 3.49 10.50 -8.43
N ALA A 56 3.17 9.47 -9.20
CA ALA A 56 2.80 8.16 -8.69
C ALA A 56 3.92 7.57 -7.82
N THR A 57 5.16 7.60 -8.30
CA THR A 57 6.33 7.13 -7.57
C THR A 57 6.47 7.87 -6.22
N LYS A 58 6.48 9.20 -6.23
CA LYS A 58 6.57 10.04 -5.03
C LYS A 58 5.50 9.71 -3.98
N LEU A 59 4.26 9.48 -4.43
CA LEU A 59 3.15 9.18 -3.52
C LEU A 59 3.25 7.76 -2.95
N ILE A 60 3.64 6.78 -3.76
CA ILE A 60 3.84 5.41 -3.30
C ILE A 60 5.06 5.32 -2.37
N ASP A 61 6.16 6.02 -2.65
CA ASP A 61 7.32 6.09 -1.76
C ASP A 61 6.92 6.62 -0.37
N ARG A 62 6.14 7.70 -0.36
CA ARG A 62 5.61 8.26 0.89
C ARG A 62 4.70 7.28 1.64
N ALA A 63 3.88 6.53 0.92
CA ALA A 63 3.03 5.50 1.51
C ALA A 63 3.85 4.37 2.12
N VAL A 64 4.91 3.91 1.45
CA VAL A 64 5.83 2.88 1.95
C VAL A 64 6.49 3.33 3.25
N LEU A 65 7.01 4.55 3.31
CA LEU A 65 7.62 5.09 4.52
C LEU A 65 6.63 5.16 5.69
N ALA A 66 5.40 5.60 5.42
CA ALA A 66 4.36 5.66 6.45
C ALA A 66 3.93 4.27 6.94
N LEU A 67 3.85 3.29 6.03
CA LEU A 67 3.59 1.90 6.37
C LEU A 67 4.72 1.33 7.22
N GLY A 68 5.97 1.55 6.84
CA GLY A 68 7.14 1.10 7.60
C GLY A 68 7.12 1.59 9.05
N ALA A 69 6.91 2.90 9.25
CA ALA A 69 6.81 3.49 10.58
C ALA A 69 5.61 2.95 11.38
N GLY A 70 4.44 2.81 10.73
CA GLY A 70 3.23 2.29 11.37
C GLY A 70 3.36 0.82 11.77
N ILE A 71 3.90 0.00 10.88
CA ILE A 71 4.16 -1.43 11.14
C ILE A 71 5.18 -1.57 12.28
N GLY A 72 6.31 -0.85 12.22
CA GLY A 72 7.30 -0.88 13.28
C GLY A 72 6.71 -0.52 14.65
N SER A 73 5.86 0.51 14.71
CA SER A 73 5.15 0.88 15.93
C SER A 73 4.23 -0.23 16.44
N ALA A 74 3.47 -0.87 15.54
CA ALA A 74 2.57 -1.96 15.89
C ALA A 74 3.34 -3.21 16.37
N VAL A 75 4.41 -3.56 15.67
CA VAL A 75 5.29 -4.69 16.05
C VAL A 75 5.91 -4.47 17.43
N ASN A 76 6.46 -3.29 17.68
CA ASN A 76 7.07 -2.96 18.98
C ASN A 76 6.05 -2.97 20.14
N LEU A 77 4.76 -2.69 19.85
CA LEU A 77 3.71 -2.69 20.86
C LEU A 77 3.13 -4.08 21.12
N LEU A 78 2.94 -4.87 20.06
CA LEU A 78 2.18 -6.12 20.10
C LEU A 78 3.05 -7.39 20.06
N ASP A 79 4.34 -7.24 19.75
CA ASP A 79 5.32 -8.32 19.63
C ASP A 79 4.82 -9.47 18.72
N VAL A 80 4.33 -9.10 17.53
CA VAL A 80 3.80 -10.08 16.57
C VAL A 80 4.90 -10.77 15.79
N GLU A 81 4.72 -12.04 15.49
CA GLU A 81 5.67 -12.86 14.72
C GLU A 81 5.59 -12.60 13.21
N ALA A 82 4.43 -12.11 12.72
CA ALA A 82 4.20 -11.89 11.31
C ALA A 82 3.27 -10.69 11.05
N VAL A 83 3.53 -10.02 9.94
CA VAL A 83 2.68 -8.95 9.36
C VAL A 83 2.27 -9.36 7.96
N ILE A 84 0.96 -9.38 7.69
CA ILE A 84 0.43 -9.76 6.38
C ILE A 84 -0.04 -8.52 5.63
N ILE A 85 0.59 -8.26 4.47
CA ILE A 85 0.22 -7.18 3.56
C ILE A 85 -0.91 -7.66 2.65
N GLY A 86 -2.09 -7.08 2.81
CA GLY A 86 -3.26 -7.38 1.99
C GLY A 86 -3.78 -6.18 1.22
N GLY A 87 -4.97 -6.35 0.65
CA GLY A 87 -5.68 -5.31 -0.11
C GLY A 87 -5.15 -5.09 -1.53
N GLY A 88 -5.90 -4.29 -2.30
CA GLY A 88 -5.68 -4.20 -3.75
C GLY A 88 -4.31 -3.64 -4.17
N LEU A 89 -3.69 -2.76 -3.40
CA LEU A 89 -2.33 -2.28 -3.70
C LEU A 89 -1.29 -3.36 -3.37
N GLY A 90 -1.40 -4.02 -2.20
CA GLY A 90 -0.50 -5.10 -1.80
C GLY A 90 -0.49 -6.23 -2.83
N VAL A 91 -1.67 -6.71 -3.22
CA VAL A 91 -1.83 -7.78 -4.23
C VAL A 91 -1.28 -7.34 -5.60
N ARG A 92 -1.56 -6.11 -6.02
CA ARG A 92 -1.18 -5.63 -7.36
C ARG A 92 0.30 -5.32 -7.50
N PHE A 93 0.91 -4.74 -6.47
CA PHE A 93 2.34 -4.39 -6.51
C PHE A 93 3.24 -5.57 -6.14
N GLY A 94 2.70 -6.56 -5.44
CA GLY A 94 3.35 -7.84 -5.18
C GLY A 94 4.64 -7.74 -4.37
N GLU A 95 5.55 -8.65 -4.66
CA GLU A 95 6.79 -8.83 -3.91
C GLU A 95 7.68 -7.59 -3.84
N PRO A 96 7.88 -6.81 -4.91
CA PRO A 96 8.67 -5.58 -4.82
C PRO A 96 8.12 -4.56 -3.82
N TYR A 97 6.80 -4.51 -3.66
CA TYR A 97 6.18 -3.62 -2.69
C TYR A 97 6.34 -4.12 -1.26
N ARG A 98 6.20 -5.43 -1.05
CA ARG A 98 6.47 -6.09 0.24
C ARG A 98 7.91 -5.83 0.70
N GLU A 99 8.89 -6.04 -0.19
CA GLU A 99 10.31 -5.81 0.12
C GLU A 99 10.56 -4.37 0.57
N ARG A 100 10.05 -3.40 -0.18
CA ARG A 100 10.17 -1.98 0.18
C ARG A 100 9.54 -1.64 1.52
N ILE A 101 8.40 -2.25 1.84
CA ILE A 101 7.76 -2.07 3.15
C ILE A 101 8.61 -2.70 4.24
N ALA A 102 9.18 -3.89 4.02
CA ALA A 102 10.07 -4.54 4.98
C ALA A 102 11.32 -3.69 5.26
N GLU A 103 11.97 -3.18 4.21
CA GLU A 103 13.12 -2.27 4.32
C GLU A 103 12.76 -0.99 5.08
N ALA A 104 11.58 -0.40 4.79
CA ALA A 104 11.11 0.79 5.48
C ALA A 104 10.71 0.51 6.95
N THR A 105 10.37 -0.72 7.29
CA THR A 105 10.01 -1.13 8.67
C THR A 105 11.25 -1.32 9.54
N ALA A 106 12.32 -1.89 8.99
CA ALA A 106 13.52 -2.29 9.74
C ALA A 106 14.08 -1.19 10.67
N PRO A 107 14.22 0.09 10.25
CA PRO A 107 14.75 1.14 11.12
C PRO A 107 13.87 1.50 12.32
N HIS A 108 12.62 1.03 12.33
CA HIS A 108 11.64 1.32 13.37
C HIS A 108 11.46 0.19 14.39
N LEU A 109 12.16 -0.94 14.21
CA LEU A 109 12.07 -2.08 15.15
C LEU A 109 13.02 -1.87 16.34
N PHE A 110 12.53 -2.17 17.55
CA PHE A 110 13.38 -2.21 18.75
C PHE A 110 14.27 -3.44 18.77
N ASN A 111 13.75 -4.58 18.31
CA ASN A 111 14.47 -5.83 18.19
C ASN A 111 14.70 -6.15 16.71
N ASP A 112 15.87 -5.80 16.22
CA ASP A 112 16.31 -6.05 14.84
C ASP A 112 16.96 -7.43 14.65
N ALA A 113 17.32 -8.09 15.76
CA ALA A 113 17.92 -9.43 15.72
C ALA A 113 16.91 -10.53 15.33
N ASN A 114 15.62 -10.30 15.58
CA ASN A 114 14.54 -11.23 15.21
C ASN A 114 13.33 -10.46 14.66
N PRO A 115 13.42 -9.89 13.45
CA PRO A 115 12.34 -9.12 12.87
C PRO A 115 11.13 -10.01 12.53
N PRO A 116 9.90 -9.46 12.56
CA PRO A 116 8.72 -10.22 12.17
C PRO A 116 8.79 -10.59 10.67
N ALA A 117 8.18 -11.72 10.31
CA ALA A 117 7.97 -12.06 8.91
C ALA A 117 6.99 -11.06 8.28
N ILE A 118 7.37 -10.43 7.17
CA ILE A 118 6.45 -9.58 6.38
C ILE A 118 6.12 -10.32 5.09
N ALA A 119 4.85 -10.70 4.91
CA ALA A 119 4.39 -11.52 3.81
C ALA A 119 3.18 -10.91 3.10
N LEU A 120 2.94 -11.30 1.84
CA LEU A 120 1.73 -10.96 1.11
C LEU A 120 0.59 -11.90 1.49
N ALA A 121 -0.64 -11.37 1.47
CA ALA A 121 -1.85 -12.17 1.67
C ALA A 121 -2.01 -13.21 0.55
N GLY A 122 -2.03 -14.50 0.90
CA GLY A 122 -2.11 -15.60 -0.06
C GLY A 122 -3.47 -15.77 -0.75
N LEU A 123 -4.55 -15.19 -0.18
CA LEU A 123 -5.91 -15.33 -0.70
C LEU A 123 -6.32 -14.17 -1.65
N GLY A 124 -5.42 -13.25 -1.97
CA GLY A 124 -5.68 -12.14 -2.86
C GLY A 124 -6.89 -11.28 -2.44
N ASP A 125 -7.68 -10.85 -3.43
CA ASP A 125 -8.84 -9.97 -3.22
C ASP A 125 -10.02 -10.64 -2.49
N VAL A 126 -10.08 -11.97 -2.46
CA VAL A 126 -11.18 -12.74 -1.82
C VAL A 126 -10.89 -13.10 -0.36
N GLY A 127 -9.68 -12.81 0.14
CA GLY A 127 -9.26 -13.18 1.50
C GLY A 127 -10.19 -12.68 2.60
N GLY A 128 -10.68 -11.45 2.49
CA GLY A 128 -11.63 -10.87 3.45
C GLY A 128 -12.99 -11.61 3.46
N ALA A 129 -13.50 -11.96 2.29
CA ALA A 129 -14.76 -12.70 2.16
C ALA A 129 -14.63 -14.13 2.73
N LEU A 130 -13.55 -14.82 2.38
CA LEU A 130 -13.27 -16.17 2.91
C LEU A 130 -13.07 -16.14 4.44
N GLY A 131 -12.32 -15.14 4.96
CA GLY A 131 -12.17 -14.99 6.39
C GLY A 131 -13.49 -14.75 7.13
N ALA A 132 -14.39 -13.97 6.54
CA ALA A 132 -15.72 -13.72 7.10
C ALA A 132 -16.57 -14.98 7.18
N THR A 133 -16.49 -15.91 6.19
CA THR A 133 -17.25 -17.17 6.22
C THR A 133 -16.86 -18.06 7.39
N LEU A 134 -15.58 -18.08 7.77
CA LEU A 134 -15.09 -18.86 8.91
C LEU A 134 -15.65 -18.39 10.27
N LEU A 135 -16.19 -17.17 10.34
CA LEU A 135 -16.82 -16.65 11.56
C LEU A 135 -18.29 -17.04 11.69
N VAL A 136 -18.92 -17.49 10.60
CA VAL A 136 -20.34 -17.88 10.56
C VAL A 136 -20.55 -19.36 10.86
N GLU A 137 -19.54 -20.20 10.66
CA GLU A 137 -19.58 -21.66 10.88
C GLU A 137 -19.37 -22.10 12.35
N ARG A 138 -19.53 -21.17 13.33
CA ARG A 138 -19.40 -21.47 14.77
C ARG A 138 -20.72 -21.37 15.50
#